data_a0c7d153f9bbe67a1cd5c123f672c4e8
#
_entry.id   a0c7d153f9bbe67a1cd5c123f672c4e8
#
_cell.length_a   1.000
_cell.length_b   1.000
_cell.length_c   1.000
_cell.angle_alpha   90.00
_cell.angle_beta   90.00
_cell.angle_gamma   90.00
#
_symmetry.space_group_name_H-M   'P 1'
#
loop_
_entity.id
_entity.type
_entity.pdbx_description
1 polymer ?
#
loop_
_entity_poly.entity_id
_entity_poly.type
_entity_poly.pdbx_seq_one_letter_code
_entity_poly.pdbx_strand_id
1 'polypeptide(L)'
;MPSERFTKARRVRRRREFQRVFDLSFRTKARYFTVLMAPNTEGTSRLGIVASRKLGDAVRRNRAKRLIREFFRHISEPSGQGIDVVVIPRRELFDAAYSTLESDFRGALKRGAARLPAPTNVAR
;
A
#
# COMPACT_ATOMS: atom_id res chain seq x y z
N MET A 1 -8.29 -0.62 -20.82
CA MET A 1 -7.68 0.70 -20.75
C MET A 1 -6.36 0.67 -20.05
N PRO A 2 -5.42 1.31 -20.64
CA PRO A 2 -4.12 1.36 -20.00
C PRO A 2 -4.15 1.98 -18.63
N SER A 3 -5.16 2.78 -18.35
CA SER A 3 -5.26 3.44 -17.06
C SER A 3 -5.31 2.47 -15.89
N GLU A 4 -5.67 1.22 -16.15
CA GLU A 4 -5.68 0.24 -15.08
C GLU A 4 -4.35 -0.47 -14.91
N ARG A 5 -3.41 -0.24 -15.77
CA ARG A 5 -2.10 -0.82 -15.59
C ARG A 5 -1.38 -0.17 -14.42
N PHE A 6 -0.67 -1.02 -13.70
CA PHE A 6 0.11 -0.53 -12.59
C PHE A 6 1.49 -0.12 -13.07
N THR A 7 1.61 1.14 -13.47
CA THR A 7 2.82 1.64 -14.09
C THR A 7 3.94 1.81 -13.08
N LYS A 8 5.16 1.99 -13.58
CA LYS A 8 6.32 2.22 -12.73
C LYS A 8 6.16 3.50 -11.89
N ALA A 9 5.48 4.50 -12.43
CA ALA A 9 5.28 5.75 -11.69
C ALA A 9 4.43 5.54 -10.44
N ARG A 10 3.65 4.47 -10.39
CA ARG A 10 2.79 4.19 -9.25
C ARG A 10 3.38 3.16 -8.30
N ARG A 11 4.67 2.88 -8.43
CA ARG A 11 5.34 1.90 -7.57
C ARG A 11 6.42 2.54 -6.73
N VAL A 12 6.48 2.15 -5.46
CA VAL A 12 7.63 2.41 -4.63
C VAL A 12 8.63 1.31 -4.99
N ARG A 13 9.77 1.65 -5.59
CA ARG A 13 10.67 0.65 -6.14
C ARG A 13 12.06 0.66 -5.56
N ARG A 14 12.58 1.82 -5.24
CA ARG A 14 13.97 1.93 -4.83
C ARG A 14 14.10 1.77 -3.33
N ARG A 15 15.22 1.21 -2.91
CA ARG A 15 15.48 0.98 -1.51
C ARG A 15 15.32 2.26 -0.68
N ARG A 16 15.82 3.39 -1.17
CA ARG A 16 15.70 4.63 -0.45
C ARG A 16 14.28 5.12 -0.35
N GLU A 17 13.44 4.80 -1.33
CA GLU A 17 12.03 5.15 -1.28
C GLU A 17 11.31 4.37 -0.20
N PHE A 18 11.60 3.07 -0.08
CA PHE A 18 11.05 2.26 1.00
C PHE A 18 11.54 2.75 2.35
N GLN A 19 12.83 3.08 2.44
CA GLN A 19 13.40 3.53 3.69
C GLN A 19 12.77 4.83 4.15
N ARG A 20 12.51 5.74 3.21
CA ARG A 20 11.83 6.99 3.52
C ARG A 20 10.45 6.73 4.13
N VAL A 21 9.69 5.80 3.57
CA VAL A 21 8.37 5.48 4.10
C VAL A 21 8.51 4.86 5.49
N PHE A 22 9.46 3.95 5.68
CA PHE A 22 9.68 3.36 7.00
C PHE A 22 10.03 4.40 8.04
N ASP A 23 10.82 5.40 7.67
CA ASP A 23 11.27 6.43 8.60
C ASP A 23 10.18 7.42 8.95
N LEU A 24 9.29 7.74 8.01
CA LEU A 24 8.32 8.81 8.17
C LEU A 24 6.93 8.35 8.52
N SER A 25 6.64 7.07 8.40
CA SER A 25 5.27 6.59 8.46
C SER A 25 4.87 6.06 9.83
N PHE A 26 3.58 5.96 10.01
CA PHE A 26 3.01 5.20 11.11
C PHE A 26 2.65 3.82 10.59
N ARG A 27 2.80 2.84 11.46
CA ARG A 27 2.47 1.47 11.12
C ARG A 27 1.03 1.19 11.53
N THR A 28 0.19 0.85 10.57
CA THR A 28 -1.20 0.49 10.83
C THR A 28 -1.32 -1.02 10.65
N LYS A 29 -1.60 -1.71 11.73
CA LYS A 29 -1.72 -3.17 11.70
C LYS A 29 -3.16 -3.56 11.45
N ALA A 30 -3.37 -4.43 10.47
CA ALA A 30 -4.64 -5.07 10.24
C ALA A 30 -4.45 -6.56 10.42
N ARG A 31 -5.49 -7.33 10.23
CA ARG A 31 -5.41 -8.76 10.46
C ARG A 31 -4.48 -9.46 9.48
N TYR A 32 -4.57 -9.07 8.21
CA TYR A 32 -3.82 -9.74 7.15
C TYR A 32 -2.73 -8.90 6.54
N PHE A 33 -2.67 -7.62 6.87
CA PHE A 33 -1.71 -6.70 6.29
C PHE A 33 -1.22 -5.71 7.34
N THR A 34 0.03 -5.30 7.20
CA THR A 34 0.52 -4.12 7.91
C THR A 34 0.77 -3.06 6.83
N VAL A 35 0.29 -1.86 7.08
CA VAL A 35 0.35 -0.79 6.09
C VAL A 35 1.11 0.39 6.68
N LEU A 36 2.06 0.93 5.90
CA LEU A 36 2.79 2.13 6.26
C LEU A 36 2.49 3.17 5.18
N MET A 37 2.21 4.39 5.60
CA MET A 37 1.84 5.44 4.65
C MET A 37 2.63 6.71 4.96
N ALA A 38 3.08 7.38 3.91
CA ALA A 38 3.78 8.66 4.04
C ALA A 38 3.42 9.55 2.86
N PRO A 39 3.26 10.86 3.08
CA PRO A 39 3.02 11.75 1.94
C PRO A 39 4.21 11.77 1.00
N ASN A 40 3.95 11.98 -0.28
CA ASN A 40 5.02 12.15 -1.24
C ASN A 40 4.82 13.44 -2.03
N THR A 41 5.79 13.77 -2.87
CA THR A 41 5.73 14.98 -3.70
C THR A 41 5.44 14.65 -5.15
N GLU A 42 4.99 13.42 -5.41
CA GLU A 42 4.81 12.95 -6.79
C GLU A 42 3.45 13.31 -7.38
N GLY A 43 2.52 13.72 -6.54
CA GLY A 43 1.17 14.04 -7.01
C GLY A 43 0.31 12.83 -7.28
N THR A 44 0.83 11.63 -7.10
CA THR A 44 0.08 10.40 -7.28
C THR A 44 0.48 9.39 -6.23
N SER A 45 -0.45 8.57 -5.84
CA SER A 45 -0.17 7.54 -4.83
C SER A 45 0.63 6.40 -5.44
N ARG A 46 1.60 5.93 -4.69
CA ARG A 46 2.49 4.85 -5.14
C ARG A 46 2.42 3.70 -4.13
N LEU A 47 2.56 2.49 -4.64
CA LEU A 47 2.47 1.27 -3.84
C LEU A 47 3.80 0.53 -3.84
N GLY A 48 4.24 0.13 -2.65
CA GLY A 48 5.35 -0.78 -2.49
C GLY A 48 4.89 -1.99 -1.69
N ILE A 49 5.44 -3.15 -1.98
CA ILE A 49 5.05 -4.37 -1.29
C ILE A 49 6.30 -5.07 -0.77
N VAL A 50 6.28 -5.40 0.51
CA VAL A 50 7.37 -6.17 1.11
C VAL A 50 6.87 -7.59 1.29
N ALA A 51 7.19 -8.46 0.35
CA ALA A 51 6.82 -9.86 0.41
C ALA A 51 8.06 -10.68 0.69
N SER A 52 8.35 -10.87 1.97
CA SER A 52 9.56 -11.56 2.38
C SER A 52 9.40 -13.07 2.27
N ARG A 53 10.52 -13.78 2.47
CA ARG A 53 10.51 -15.23 2.42
C ARG A 53 9.65 -15.85 3.53
N LYS A 54 9.41 -15.11 4.61
CA LYS A 54 8.53 -15.59 5.67
C LYS A 54 7.10 -15.79 5.17
N LEU A 55 6.74 -15.13 4.09
CA LEU A 55 5.40 -15.27 3.53
C LEU A 55 5.20 -16.62 2.84
N GLY A 56 6.26 -17.19 2.32
CA GLY A 56 6.21 -18.46 1.63
C GLY A 56 7.14 -18.49 0.43
N ASP A 57 6.92 -19.43 -0.47
CA ASP A 57 7.74 -19.57 -1.66
C ASP A 57 7.40 -18.48 -2.69
N ALA A 58 8.10 -18.53 -3.82
CA ALA A 58 7.93 -17.49 -4.85
C ALA A 58 6.50 -17.43 -5.38
N VAL A 59 5.85 -18.57 -5.51
CA VAL A 59 4.46 -18.61 -6.01
C VAL A 59 3.54 -17.88 -5.06
N ARG A 60 3.67 -18.14 -3.76
CA ARG A 60 2.84 -17.48 -2.76
C ARG A 60 3.13 -15.99 -2.68
N ARG A 61 4.42 -15.62 -2.73
CA ARG A 61 4.79 -14.22 -2.69
C ARG A 61 4.22 -13.47 -3.88
N ASN A 62 4.28 -14.06 -5.07
CA ASN A 62 3.73 -13.44 -6.27
C ASN A 62 2.21 -13.32 -6.20
N ARG A 63 1.56 -14.32 -5.63
CA ARG A 63 0.11 -14.29 -5.44
C ARG A 63 -0.29 -13.14 -4.52
N ALA A 64 0.43 -12.97 -3.41
CA ALA A 64 0.16 -11.89 -2.48
C ALA A 64 0.35 -10.53 -3.15
N LYS A 65 1.42 -10.37 -3.91
CA LYS A 65 1.67 -9.11 -4.62
C LYS A 65 0.55 -8.81 -5.61
N ARG A 66 0.09 -9.84 -6.33
CA ARG A 66 -0.98 -9.66 -7.32
C ARG A 66 -2.27 -9.22 -6.64
N LEU A 67 -2.62 -9.83 -5.52
CA LEU A 67 -3.81 -9.47 -4.78
C LEU A 67 -3.74 -8.02 -4.29
N ILE A 68 -2.61 -7.63 -3.73
CA ILE A 68 -2.45 -6.28 -3.19
C ILE A 68 -2.53 -5.25 -4.30
N ARG A 69 -1.91 -5.52 -5.44
CA ARG A 69 -1.98 -4.61 -6.59
C ARG A 69 -3.41 -4.48 -7.09
N GLU A 70 -4.14 -5.59 -7.10
CA GLU A 70 -5.53 -5.59 -7.51
C GLU A 70 -6.36 -4.71 -6.59
N PHE A 71 -6.22 -4.88 -5.29
CA PHE A 71 -6.94 -4.06 -4.33
C PHE A 71 -6.59 -2.58 -4.47
N PHE A 72 -5.31 -2.28 -4.58
CA PHE A 72 -4.84 -0.90 -4.64
C PHE A 72 -5.33 -0.20 -5.91
N ARG A 73 -5.36 -0.92 -7.00
CA ARG A 73 -5.77 -0.38 -8.29
C ARG A 73 -7.20 0.13 -8.28
N HIS A 74 -8.06 -0.47 -7.46
CA HIS A 74 -9.47 -0.11 -7.41
C HIS A 74 -9.79 0.96 -6.37
N ILE A 75 -8.79 1.50 -5.69
CA ILE A 75 -9.03 2.49 -4.66
C ILE A 75 -8.79 3.88 -5.23
N SER A 76 -9.76 4.76 -5.02
CA SER A 76 -9.64 6.15 -5.45
C SER A 76 -8.62 6.86 -4.57
N GLU A 77 -7.87 7.76 -5.17
CA GLU A 77 -6.91 8.53 -4.41
C GLU A 77 -7.63 9.51 -3.50
N PRO A 78 -7.27 9.51 -2.22
CA PRO A 78 -7.90 10.45 -1.30
C PRO A 78 -7.40 11.86 -1.58
N SER A 79 -8.29 12.77 -1.72
CA SER A 79 -8.04 14.22 -1.79
C SER A 79 -6.99 14.66 -2.81
N GLY A 80 -6.67 13.87 -3.79
CA GLY A 80 -5.73 14.26 -4.83
C GLY A 80 -4.30 14.44 -4.37
N GLN A 81 -3.99 14.05 -3.15
CA GLN A 81 -2.65 14.15 -2.60
C GLN A 81 -1.91 12.84 -2.82
N GLY A 82 -0.65 12.93 -3.23
CA GLY A 82 0.17 11.73 -3.41
C GLY A 82 0.59 11.13 -2.08
N ILE A 83 0.46 9.82 -1.97
CA ILE A 83 0.83 9.09 -0.76
C ILE A 83 1.58 7.84 -1.17
N ASP A 84 2.71 7.61 -0.52
CA ASP A 84 3.42 6.34 -0.67
C ASP A 84 2.87 5.36 0.35
N VAL A 85 2.44 4.21 -0.14
CA VAL A 85 1.86 3.15 0.69
C VAL A 85 2.75 1.93 0.57
N VAL A 86 3.24 1.43 1.69
CA VAL A 86 4.00 0.18 1.72
C VAL A 86 3.17 -0.84 2.48
N VAL A 87 2.96 -1.99 1.86
CA VAL A 87 2.12 -3.06 2.42
C VAL A 87 2.98 -4.27 2.71
N ILE A 88 2.86 -4.78 3.93
CA ILE A 88 3.57 -5.98 4.36
C ILE A 88 2.50 -7.04 4.60
N PRO A 89 2.32 -7.99 3.68
CA PRO A 89 1.31 -9.03 3.85
C PRO A 89 1.72 -10.05 4.92
N ARG A 90 0.73 -10.61 5.59
CA ARG A 90 0.95 -11.66 6.58
C ARG A 90 0.58 -13.01 5.98
N ARG A 91 1.21 -14.06 6.49
CA ARG A 91 0.98 -15.41 5.98
C ARG A 91 -0.49 -15.83 6.04
N GLU A 92 -1.19 -15.35 7.05
CA GLU A 92 -2.59 -15.70 7.24
C GLU A 92 -3.48 -15.32 6.07
N LEU A 93 -2.98 -14.43 5.20
CA LEU A 93 -3.80 -14.00 4.06
C LEU A 93 -4.18 -15.16 3.14
N PHE A 94 -3.34 -16.20 3.09
CA PHE A 94 -3.61 -17.32 2.17
C PHE A 94 -4.79 -18.18 2.59
N ASP A 95 -5.24 -18.02 3.84
CA ASP A 95 -6.36 -18.80 4.36
C ASP A 95 -7.67 -18.03 4.39
N ALA A 96 -7.67 -16.79 3.89
CA ALA A 96 -8.85 -15.93 3.96
C ALA A 96 -9.48 -15.74 2.60
N ALA A 97 -10.78 -15.52 2.59
CA ALA A 97 -11.51 -15.27 1.35
C ALA A 97 -11.16 -13.90 0.79
N TYR A 98 -11.30 -13.76 -0.52
CA TYR A 98 -10.99 -12.52 -1.22
C TYR A 98 -11.72 -11.32 -0.61
N SER A 99 -13.01 -11.46 -0.36
CA SER A 99 -13.80 -10.35 0.18
C SER A 99 -13.32 -9.95 1.58
N THR A 100 -12.90 -10.92 2.38
CA THR A 100 -12.37 -10.64 3.69
C THR A 100 -11.06 -9.88 3.60
N LEU A 101 -10.20 -10.28 2.67
CA LEU A 101 -8.92 -9.61 2.46
C LEU A 101 -9.12 -8.20 1.95
N GLU A 102 -10.05 -8.01 1.01
CA GLU A 102 -10.33 -6.69 0.48
C GLU A 102 -10.82 -5.75 1.56
N SER A 103 -11.74 -6.22 2.39
CA SER A 103 -12.28 -5.42 3.48
C SER A 103 -11.19 -5.04 4.48
N ASP A 104 -10.33 -5.99 4.83
CA ASP A 104 -9.23 -5.73 5.76
C ASP A 104 -8.26 -4.70 5.20
N PHE A 105 -7.95 -4.82 3.91
CA PHE A 105 -7.04 -3.91 3.24
C PHE A 105 -7.60 -2.48 3.19
N ARG A 106 -8.86 -2.35 2.80
CA ARG A 106 -9.50 -1.03 2.74
C ARG A 106 -9.58 -0.39 4.11
N GLY A 107 -9.89 -1.18 5.13
CA GLY A 107 -9.94 -0.69 6.49
C GLY A 107 -8.59 -0.20 6.98
N ALA A 108 -7.53 -0.94 6.65
CA ALA A 108 -6.19 -0.55 7.03
C ALA A 108 -5.78 0.76 6.36
N LEU A 109 -6.09 0.90 5.07
CA LEU A 109 -5.78 2.14 4.36
C LEU A 109 -6.53 3.32 4.93
N LYS A 110 -7.80 3.13 5.25
CA LYS A 110 -8.62 4.19 5.80
C LYS A 110 -8.08 4.66 7.15
N ARG A 111 -7.74 3.71 8.02
CA ARG A 111 -7.19 4.06 9.32
C ARG A 111 -5.82 4.71 9.19
N GLY A 112 -5.00 4.21 8.26
CA GLY A 112 -3.69 4.79 8.03
C GLY A 112 -3.77 6.20 7.49
N ALA A 113 -4.68 6.44 6.56
CA ALA A 113 -4.87 7.77 5.99
C ALA A 113 -5.32 8.77 7.04
N ALA A 114 -6.14 8.33 7.98
CA ALA A 114 -6.60 9.21 9.05
C ALA A 114 -5.48 9.66 9.98
N ARG A 115 -4.36 8.96 9.98
CA ARG A 115 -3.20 9.29 10.82
C ARG A 115 -2.21 10.20 10.11
N LEU A 116 -2.39 10.43 8.81
CA LEU A 116 -1.49 11.31 8.07
C LEU A 116 -1.80 12.77 8.43
N PRO A 117 -0.79 13.63 8.36
CA PRO A 117 -1.05 15.06 8.58
C PRO A 117 -1.93 15.59 7.47
N ALA A 118 -2.71 16.62 7.78
CA ALA A 118 -3.54 17.25 6.78
C ALA A 118 -2.65 17.79 5.65
N PRO A 119 -3.15 17.84 4.42
CA PRO A 119 -2.39 18.42 3.32
C PRO A 119 -2.06 19.85 3.65
N THR A 120 -0.79 20.16 3.56
CA THR A 120 -0.42 21.51 3.75
C THR A 120 -0.57 22.15 2.49
N ASN A 121 -1.53 22.44 2.07
CA ASN A 121 -1.55 23.02 0.92
C ASN A 121 -1.38 24.29 0.93
N VAL A 122 -0.99 24.52 1.26
CA VAL A 122 -0.82 25.54 1.30
C VAL A 122 -0.45 26.22 0.48
N ALA A 123 -0.47 26.34 0.02
CA ALA A 123 -0.20 26.93 -0.66
C ALA A 123 -0.18 27.76 -0.64
N ARG A 124 -0.30 27.71 -0.44
CA ARG A 124 -0.42 28.26 -0.38
C ARG A 124 0.06 28.77 -0.59
#